data_5f94bcf80521893e1dca28ddabbc0c4f
#
_entry.id   5f94bcf80521893e1dca28ddabbc0c4f
#
_cell.length_a   1.000
_cell.length_b   1.000
_cell.length_c   1.000
_cell.angle_alpha   90.00
_cell.angle_beta   90.00
_cell.angle_gamma   90.00
#
_symmetry.space_group_name_H-M   'P 1'
#
loop_
_entity.id
_entity.type
_entity.pdbx_description
1 polymer ?
#
loop_
_entity_poly.entity_id
_entity_poly.type
_entity_poly.pdbx_seq_one_letter_code
_entity_poly.pdbx_strand_id
1 'polypeptide(L)'
;PPSSKNHKYILVAIDYFTKWVKAIPLKEVEQKDIIDFVEDHIITRFGIPQTITTDQGTVFTGRKFAQYAQSRGIKLITSTPYYVQANGQVEPANKVVIGLIKKHISNRPQSWHETLVQILWAYRNSPRDAMKTTPYKLVYGHDAILPLDINLQSIRVKNRMICLLNTIGIQCMMN
;
A
#
# COMPACT_ATOMS: atom_id res chain seq x y z
N PRO A 1 15.18 -11.83 -8.74
CA PRO A 1 15.35 -13.21 -8.31
C PRO A 1 14.26 -13.60 -7.30
N PRO A 2 13.87 -14.89 -7.24
CA PRO A 2 12.94 -15.37 -6.22
C PRO A 2 13.52 -15.13 -4.81
N SER A 3 12.64 -14.86 -3.85
CA SER A 3 13.06 -14.67 -2.46
C SER A 3 13.43 -16.01 -1.80
N SER A 4 14.07 -15.94 -0.61
CA SER A 4 14.36 -17.12 0.21
C SER A 4 13.12 -17.95 0.59
N LYS A 5 11.91 -17.33 0.51
CA LYS A 5 10.61 -18.00 0.71
C LYS A 5 9.89 -18.28 -0.61
N ASN A 6 10.60 -18.32 -1.74
CA ASN A 6 10.07 -18.56 -3.09
C ASN A 6 9.03 -17.53 -3.57
N HIS A 7 8.98 -16.32 -3.02
CA HIS A 7 8.17 -15.27 -3.60
C HIS A 7 8.79 -14.79 -4.90
N LYS A 8 7.99 -14.74 -5.96
CA LYS A 8 8.39 -14.34 -7.31
C LYS A 8 7.76 -13.04 -7.75
N TYR A 9 6.60 -12.70 -7.18
CA TYR A 9 5.76 -11.59 -7.58
C TYR A 9 5.52 -10.63 -6.41
N ILE A 10 5.17 -9.39 -6.74
CA ILE A 10 4.66 -8.41 -5.81
C ILE A 10 3.34 -7.92 -6.37
N LEU A 11 2.25 -8.10 -5.63
CA LEU A 11 0.97 -7.48 -5.94
C LEU A 11 0.94 -6.09 -5.30
N VAL A 12 0.67 -5.07 -6.10
CA VAL A 12 0.71 -3.66 -5.68
C VAL A 12 -0.63 -3.00 -5.99
N ALA A 13 -1.16 -2.26 -5.04
CA ALA A 13 -2.27 -1.33 -5.25
C ALA A 13 -1.88 0.08 -4.81
N ILE A 14 -2.36 1.08 -5.52
CA ILE A 14 -2.18 2.49 -5.20
C ILE A 14 -3.54 3.19 -5.17
N ASP A 15 -3.78 3.98 -4.14
CA ASP A 15 -4.89 4.91 -4.12
C ASP A 15 -4.53 6.16 -4.94
N TYR A 16 -5.39 6.51 -5.90
CA TYR A 16 -5.12 7.60 -6.85
C TYR A 16 -5.13 8.97 -6.20
N PHE A 17 -5.88 9.15 -5.13
CA PHE A 17 -5.95 10.42 -4.43
C PHE A 17 -4.79 10.61 -3.45
N THR A 18 -4.66 9.70 -2.49
CA THR A 18 -3.65 9.84 -1.41
C THR A 18 -2.25 9.36 -1.83
N LYS A 19 -2.13 8.66 -2.95
CA LYS A 19 -0.91 7.93 -3.35
C LYS A 19 -0.48 6.86 -2.34
N TRP A 20 -1.40 6.43 -1.50
CA TRP A 20 -1.13 5.32 -0.60
C TRP A 20 -0.87 4.05 -1.35
N VAL A 21 0.25 3.42 -1.08
CA VAL A 21 0.64 2.15 -1.70
C VAL A 21 0.49 1.02 -0.70
N LYS A 22 -0.14 -0.05 -1.12
CA LYS A 22 -0.14 -1.35 -0.45
C LYS A 22 0.50 -2.37 -1.37
N ALA A 23 1.36 -3.22 -0.84
CA ALA A 23 1.96 -4.30 -1.59
C ALA A 23 2.15 -5.54 -0.73
N ILE A 24 2.04 -6.71 -1.34
CA ILE A 24 2.30 -8.01 -0.73
C ILE A 24 3.18 -8.87 -1.65
N PRO A 25 4.07 -9.68 -1.08
CA PRO A 25 4.84 -10.65 -1.85
C PRO A 25 4.01 -11.91 -2.11
N LEU A 26 4.06 -12.44 -3.32
CA LEU A 26 3.36 -13.66 -3.73
C LEU A 26 4.31 -14.67 -4.36
N LYS A 27 4.04 -15.96 -4.15
CA LYS A 27 4.74 -17.08 -4.81
C LYS A 27 4.22 -17.29 -6.23
N GLU A 28 2.92 -17.27 -6.36
CA GLU A 28 2.14 -17.40 -7.59
C GLU A 28 1.08 -16.30 -7.57
N VAL A 29 0.48 -16.00 -8.71
CA VAL A 29 -0.56 -14.97 -8.81
C VAL A 29 -1.81 -15.61 -9.41
N GLU A 30 -2.82 -15.81 -8.57
CA GLU A 30 -4.12 -16.30 -8.95
C GLU A 30 -5.20 -15.24 -8.73
N GLN A 31 -6.38 -15.44 -9.34
CA GLN A 31 -7.53 -14.52 -9.12
C GLN A 31 -7.96 -14.49 -7.65
N LYS A 32 -7.78 -15.61 -6.93
CA LYS A 32 -8.07 -15.69 -5.50
C LYS A 32 -7.18 -14.76 -4.70
N ASP A 33 -5.86 -14.73 -4.98
CA ASP A 33 -4.92 -13.86 -4.25
C ASP A 33 -5.28 -12.38 -4.42
N ILE A 34 -5.79 -12.01 -5.61
CA ILE A 34 -6.23 -10.64 -5.87
C ILE A 34 -7.50 -10.32 -5.08
N ILE A 35 -8.47 -11.24 -5.03
CA ILE A 35 -9.70 -11.08 -4.25
C ILE A 35 -9.37 -10.93 -2.77
N ASP A 36 -8.58 -11.84 -2.21
CA ASP A 36 -8.17 -11.84 -0.82
C ASP A 36 -7.38 -10.53 -0.50
N PHE A 37 -6.52 -10.09 -1.41
CA PHE A 37 -5.79 -8.83 -1.26
C PHE A 37 -6.73 -7.61 -1.23
N VAL A 38 -7.72 -7.55 -2.11
CA VAL A 38 -8.70 -6.44 -2.13
C VAL A 38 -9.54 -6.46 -0.87
N GLU A 39 -10.00 -7.62 -0.44
CA GLU A 39 -10.82 -7.77 0.77
C GLU A 39 -10.02 -7.37 2.03
N ASP A 40 -8.86 -8.02 2.27
CA ASP A 40 -8.11 -7.88 3.52
C ASP A 40 -7.34 -6.56 3.64
N HIS A 41 -6.92 -5.99 2.52
CA HIS A 41 -6.01 -4.86 2.56
C HIS A 41 -6.60 -3.55 2.05
N ILE A 42 -7.71 -3.59 1.34
CA ILE A 42 -8.38 -2.41 0.81
C ILE A 42 -9.72 -2.23 1.51
N ILE A 43 -10.66 -3.18 1.35
CA ILE A 43 -12.03 -3.02 1.84
C ILE A 43 -12.08 -2.94 3.36
N THR A 44 -11.39 -3.82 4.08
CA THR A 44 -11.36 -3.82 5.55
C THR A 44 -10.74 -2.56 6.17
N ARG A 45 -9.95 -1.80 5.40
CA ARG A 45 -9.28 -0.60 5.89
C ARG A 45 -9.87 0.72 5.44
N PHE A 46 -10.35 0.75 4.19
CA PHE A 46 -10.74 2.00 3.52
C PHE A 46 -12.18 1.98 3.04
N GLY A 47 -12.87 0.84 3.17
CA GLY A 47 -14.19 0.64 2.61
C GLY A 47 -14.14 0.18 1.16
N ILE A 48 -15.32 -0.01 0.56
CA ILE A 48 -15.46 -0.50 -0.81
C ILE A 48 -15.09 0.62 -1.80
N PRO A 49 -14.08 0.41 -2.67
CA PRO A 49 -13.73 1.39 -3.67
C PRO A 49 -14.81 1.44 -4.77
N GLN A 50 -15.10 2.62 -5.29
CA GLN A 50 -16.04 2.76 -6.41
C GLN A 50 -15.49 2.12 -7.70
N THR A 51 -14.17 2.19 -7.88
CA THR A 51 -13.53 1.75 -9.11
C THR A 51 -12.18 1.11 -8.81
N ILE A 52 -11.90 0.00 -9.46
CA ILE A 52 -10.56 -0.61 -9.49
C ILE A 52 -10.09 -0.59 -10.94
N THR A 53 -8.92 0.01 -11.18
CA THR A 53 -8.25 0.02 -12.48
C THR A 53 -7.13 -1.02 -12.48
N THR A 54 -7.11 -1.88 -13.47
CA THR A 54 -6.10 -2.94 -13.63
C THR A 54 -5.48 -2.88 -15.03
N ASP A 55 -4.37 -3.55 -15.22
CA ASP A 55 -3.86 -3.87 -16.56
C ASP A 55 -4.66 -5.02 -17.19
N GLN A 56 -4.25 -5.44 -18.40
CA GLN A 56 -4.87 -6.55 -19.13
C GLN A 56 -4.37 -7.94 -18.72
N GLY A 57 -3.67 -8.05 -17.60
CA GLY A 57 -3.22 -9.35 -17.10
C GLY A 57 -4.38 -10.33 -16.94
N THR A 58 -4.19 -11.58 -17.37
CA THR A 58 -5.23 -12.62 -17.35
C THR A 58 -5.83 -12.87 -15.96
N VAL A 59 -5.07 -12.62 -14.92
CA VAL A 59 -5.50 -12.75 -13.54
C VAL A 59 -6.51 -11.65 -13.15
N PHE A 60 -6.44 -10.47 -13.75
CA PHE A 60 -7.35 -9.35 -13.50
C PHE A 60 -8.59 -9.38 -14.40
N THR A 61 -8.48 -9.97 -15.59
CA THR A 61 -9.60 -10.07 -16.56
C THR A 61 -10.41 -11.35 -16.41
N GLY A 62 -10.04 -12.21 -15.45
CA GLY A 62 -10.69 -13.48 -15.23
C GLY A 62 -12.09 -13.38 -14.63
N ARG A 63 -12.94 -14.36 -14.94
CA ARG A 63 -14.36 -14.38 -14.59
C ARG A 63 -14.60 -14.29 -13.07
N LYS A 64 -13.79 -14.96 -12.25
CA LYS A 64 -13.96 -14.97 -10.78
C LYS A 64 -13.77 -13.59 -10.19
N PHE A 65 -12.73 -12.86 -10.62
CA PHE A 65 -12.48 -11.51 -10.15
C PHE A 65 -13.56 -10.52 -10.61
N ALA A 66 -14.03 -10.66 -11.86
CA ALA A 66 -15.12 -9.84 -12.37
C ALA A 66 -16.44 -10.05 -11.59
N GLN A 67 -16.79 -11.31 -11.30
CA GLN A 67 -17.97 -11.64 -10.51
C GLN A 67 -17.87 -11.10 -9.06
N TYR A 68 -16.69 -11.22 -8.46
CA TYR A 68 -16.43 -10.64 -7.13
C TYR A 68 -16.63 -9.13 -7.13
N ALA A 69 -16.00 -8.41 -8.06
CA ALA A 69 -16.14 -6.97 -8.16
C ALA A 69 -17.62 -6.54 -8.37
N GLN A 70 -18.34 -7.25 -9.23
CA GLN A 70 -19.76 -7.01 -9.46
C GLN A 70 -20.59 -7.23 -8.20
N SER A 71 -20.34 -8.29 -7.44
CA SER A 71 -21.05 -8.58 -6.18
C SER A 71 -20.84 -7.52 -5.10
N ARG A 72 -19.70 -6.80 -5.15
CA ARG A 72 -19.37 -5.72 -4.24
C ARG A 72 -19.75 -4.34 -4.79
N GLY A 73 -20.33 -4.26 -5.99
CA GLY A 73 -20.66 -3.00 -6.64
C GLY A 73 -19.44 -2.20 -7.11
N ILE A 74 -18.30 -2.86 -7.30
CA ILE A 74 -17.04 -2.26 -7.73
C ILE A 74 -17.00 -2.21 -9.26
N LYS A 75 -16.77 -1.03 -9.83
CA LYS A 75 -16.55 -0.85 -11.26
C LYS A 75 -15.12 -1.25 -11.63
N LEU A 76 -14.95 -2.27 -12.47
CA LEU A 76 -13.66 -2.62 -13.04
C LEU A 76 -13.38 -1.81 -14.30
N ILE A 77 -12.20 -1.21 -14.39
CA ILE A 77 -11.68 -0.54 -15.58
C ILE A 77 -10.39 -1.23 -15.96
N THR A 78 -10.34 -1.77 -17.19
CA THR A 78 -9.11 -2.34 -17.72
C THR A 78 -8.41 -1.27 -18.57
N SER A 79 -7.16 -0.95 -18.21
CA SER A 79 -6.37 -0.02 -19.03
C SER A 79 -5.95 -0.69 -20.32
N THR A 80 -6.15 0.01 -21.43
CA THR A 80 -5.63 -0.40 -22.74
C THR A 80 -4.31 0.30 -23.02
N PRO A 81 -3.45 -0.24 -23.91
CA PRO A 81 -2.24 0.44 -24.36
C PRO A 81 -2.48 1.84 -24.94
N TYR A 82 -3.70 2.10 -25.41
CA TYR A 82 -4.14 3.39 -25.96
C TYR A 82 -4.68 4.36 -24.92
N TYR A 83 -4.98 3.89 -23.69
CA TYR A 83 -5.47 4.72 -22.58
C TYR A 83 -4.46 4.71 -21.44
N VAL A 84 -3.27 5.20 -21.72
CA VAL A 84 -2.12 5.24 -20.80
C VAL A 84 -2.40 6.04 -19.53
N GLN A 85 -3.34 6.99 -19.58
CA GLN A 85 -3.70 7.83 -18.42
C GLN A 85 -4.27 7.02 -17.25
N ALA A 86 -4.93 5.90 -17.49
CA ALA A 86 -5.46 5.05 -16.42
C ALA A 86 -4.37 4.35 -15.60
N ASN A 87 -3.23 4.00 -16.22
CA ASN A 87 -2.07 3.41 -15.53
C ASN A 87 -0.99 4.44 -15.16
N GLY A 88 -1.16 5.68 -15.59
CA GLY A 88 -0.14 6.74 -15.45
C GLY A 88 0.30 7.05 -14.02
N GLN A 89 -0.36 6.49 -13.01
CA GLN A 89 0.01 6.67 -11.61
C GLN A 89 0.59 5.40 -10.96
N VAL A 90 0.18 4.22 -11.44
CA VAL A 90 0.66 2.93 -10.92
C VAL A 90 2.09 2.67 -11.36
N GLU A 91 2.42 2.95 -12.62
CA GLU A 91 3.77 2.74 -13.15
C GLU A 91 4.87 3.54 -12.43
N PRO A 92 4.71 4.87 -12.19
CA PRO A 92 5.68 5.62 -11.40
C PRO A 92 5.82 5.10 -9.98
N ALA A 93 4.71 4.73 -9.32
CA ALA A 93 4.75 4.15 -7.99
C ALA A 93 5.50 2.81 -7.97
N ASN A 94 5.23 1.93 -8.93
CA ASN A 94 5.93 0.66 -9.08
C ASN A 94 7.43 0.88 -9.33
N LYS A 95 7.81 1.83 -10.17
CA LYS A 95 9.22 2.17 -10.42
C LYS A 95 9.92 2.64 -9.13
N VAL A 96 9.27 3.46 -8.31
CA VAL A 96 9.83 3.92 -7.03
C VAL A 96 9.95 2.75 -6.05
N VAL A 97 8.91 1.93 -5.88
CA VAL A 97 8.93 0.77 -4.96
C VAL A 97 10.02 -0.21 -5.39
N ILE A 98 10.09 -0.57 -6.68
CA ILE A 98 11.12 -1.48 -7.21
C ILE A 98 12.52 -0.86 -7.04
N GLY A 99 12.68 0.44 -7.28
CA GLY A 99 13.95 1.15 -7.08
C GLY A 99 14.42 1.12 -5.63
N LEU A 100 13.51 1.33 -4.68
CA LEU A 100 13.79 1.23 -3.25
C LEU A 100 14.14 -0.21 -2.85
N ILE A 101 13.41 -1.20 -3.38
CA ILE A 101 13.75 -2.61 -3.16
C ILE A 101 15.17 -2.88 -3.64
N LYS A 102 15.50 -2.56 -4.89
CA LYS A 102 16.83 -2.78 -5.46
C LYS A 102 17.93 -2.13 -4.62
N LYS A 103 17.71 -0.90 -4.15
CA LYS A 103 18.68 -0.17 -3.33
C LYS A 103 18.91 -0.81 -1.95
N HIS A 104 17.84 -1.32 -1.32
CA HIS A 104 17.94 -1.91 0.02
C HIS A 104 18.49 -3.33 0.03
N ILE A 105 18.29 -4.11 -1.03
CA ILE A 105 18.68 -5.51 -1.09
C ILE A 105 19.97 -5.77 -1.87
N SER A 106 20.74 -4.71 -2.20
CA SER A 106 21.99 -4.84 -2.98
C SER A 106 22.89 -5.96 -2.47
N ASN A 107 22.98 -6.13 -1.16
CA ASN A 107 23.82 -7.15 -0.50
C ASN A 107 23.08 -8.47 -0.19
N ARG A 108 21.76 -8.51 -0.22
CA ARG A 108 20.94 -9.69 0.11
C ARG A 108 19.69 -9.77 -0.79
N PRO A 109 19.85 -10.07 -2.08
CA PRO A 109 18.72 -10.03 -3.03
C PRO A 109 17.59 -11.01 -2.71
N GLN A 110 17.84 -12.06 -1.94
CA GLN A 110 16.81 -13.05 -1.57
C GLN A 110 15.90 -12.62 -0.42
N SER A 111 16.23 -11.55 0.32
CA SER A 111 15.44 -11.07 1.47
C SER A 111 14.52 -9.87 1.15
N TRP A 112 14.28 -9.57 -0.13
CA TRP A 112 13.47 -8.44 -0.53
C TRP A 112 12.05 -8.44 0.08
N HIS A 113 11.46 -9.60 0.30
CA HIS A 113 10.13 -9.73 0.89
C HIS A 113 10.07 -9.30 2.36
N GLU A 114 11.18 -9.41 3.09
CA GLU A 114 11.29 -8.97 4.49
C GLU A 114 11.40 -7.44 4.58
N THR A 115 12.09 -6.82 3.63
CA THR A 115 12.29 -5.37 3.58
C THR A 115 11.11 -4.61 2.99
N LEU A 116 10.16 -5.31 2.35
CA LEU A 116 9.03 -4.69 1.66
C LEU A 116 8.21 -3.79 2.59
N VAL A 117 7.97 -4.21 3.83
CA VAL A 117 7.21 -3.43 4.83
C VAL A 117 7.91 -2.10 5.14
N GLN A 118 9.24 -2.14 5.32
CA GLN A 118 10.06 -0.96 5.60
C GLN A 118 10.09 -0.01 4.41
N ILE A 119 10.15 -0.54 3.20
CA ILE A 119 10.11 0.23 1.96
C ILE A 119 8.76 0.93 1.80
N LEU A 120 7.66 0.21 2.04
CA LEU A 120 6.32 0.80 2.00
C LEU A 120 6.14 1.88 3.07
N TRP A 121 6.72 1.68 4.26
CA TRP A 121 6.74 2.69 5.31
C TRP A 121 7.47 3.95 4.86
N ALA A 122 8.69 3.82 4.33
CA ALA A 122 9.45 4.93 3.79
C ALA A 122 8.71 5.65 2.66
N TYR A 123 8.11 4.89 1.73
CA TYR A 123 7.31 5.44 0.63
C TYR A 123 6.15 6.31 1.13
N ARG A 124 5.39 5.82 2.11
CA ARG A 124 4.21 6.50 2.66
C ARG A 124 4.56 7.78 3.43
N ASN A 125 5.75 7.84 3.99
CA ASN A 125 6.24 8.98 4.77
C ASN A 125 7.10 9.96 3.97
N SER A 126 7.35 9.68 2.69
CA SER A 126 8.08 10.60 1.80
C SER A 126 7.12 11.60 1.16
N PRO A 127 7.40 12.92 1.20
CA PRO A 127 6.61 13.93 0.53
C PRO A 127 6.56 13.66 -0.98
N ARG A 128 5.42 13.99 -1.60
CA ARG A 128 5.23 13.93 -3.04
C ARG A 128 5.16 15.34 -3.60
N ASP A 129 5.97 15.62 -4.62
CA ASP A 129 6.08 16.97 -5.20
C ASP A 129 4.74 17.52 -5.67
N ALA A 130 3.92 16.69 -6.29
CA ALA A 130 2.61 17.08 -6.79
C ALA A 130 1.61 17.48 -5.68
N MET A 131 1.75 16.91 -4.46
CA MET A 131 0.79 17.12 -3.37
C MET A 131 1.38 17.93 -2.21
N LYS A 132 2.69 18.20 -2.24
CA LYS A 132 3.44 18.91 -1.18
C LYS A 132 3.25 18.30 0.23
N THR A 133 2.83 17.03 0.30
CA THR A 133 2.55 16.32 1.53
C THR A 133 2.85 14.83 1.38
N THR A 134 2.76 14.08 2.48
CA THR A 134 3.00 12.64 2.48
C THR A 134 1.71 11.85 2.30
N PRO A 135 1.74 10.67 1.65
CA PRO A 135 0.60 9.74 1.62
C PRO A 135 0.07 9.41 3.03
N TYR A 136 0.96 9.29 4.00
CA TYR A 136 0.58 9.04 5.38
C TYR A 136 -0.31 10.15 5.95
N LYS A 137 0.08 11.41 5.74
CA LYS A 137 -0.70 12.55 6.22
C LYS A 137 -2.07 12.67 5.56
N LEU A 138 -2.17 12.33 4.28
CA LEU A 138 -3.46 12.33 3.57
C LEU A 138 -4.43 11.26 4.08
N VAL A 139 -3.91 10.10 4.52
CA VAL A 139 -4.75 9.01 5.03
C VAL A 139 -5.13 9.22 6.50
N TYR A 140 -4.19 9.70 7.33
CA TYR A 140 -4.38 9.77 8.80
C TYR A 140 -4.58 11.18 9.33
N GLY A 141 -4.51 12.21 8.48
CA GLY A 141 -4.69 13.62 8.86
C GLY A 141 -3.49 14.25 9.56
N HIS A 142 -2.44 13.51 9.84
CA HIS A 142 -1.25 13.97 10.57
C HIS A 142 0.02 13.27 10.08
N ASP A 143 1.17 13.86 10.38
CA ASP A 143 2.47 13.25 10.07
C ASP A 143 2.73 12.01 10.96
N ALA A 144 3.43 11.02 10.43
CA ALA A 144 3.88 9.89 11.21
C ALA A 144 4.89 10.34 12.27
N ILE A 145 4.85 9.71 13.44
CA ILE A 145 5.90 9.84 14.43
C ILE A 145 7.01 8.87 14.05
N LEU A 146 8.18 9.40 13.78
CA LEU A 146 9.36 8.60 13.46
C LEU A 146 10.12 8.23 14.73
N PRO A 147 10.88 7.12 14.75
CA PRO A 147 11.68 6.74 15.93
C PRO A 147 12.63 7.85 16.41
N LEU A 148 13.16 8.65 15.49
CA LEU A 148 14.01 9.79 15.83
C LEU A 148 13.23 10.89 16.57
N ASP A 149 11.98 11.15 16.18
CA ASP A 149 11.12 12.13 16.86
C ASP A 149 10.89 11.76 18.33
N ILE A 150 10.75 10.46 18.63
CA ILE A 150 10.58 9.94 19.99
C ILE A 150 11.85 10.18 20.80
N ASN A 151 13.02 9.86 20.25
CA ASN A 151 14.30 10.03 20.91
C ASN A 151 14.62 11.49 21.21
N LEU A 152 14.25 12.40 20.31
CA LEU A 152 14.49 13.84 20.47
C LEU A 152 13.40 14.56 21.27
N GLN A 153 12.37 13.85 21.74
CA GLN A 153 11.22 14.42 22.46
C GLN A 153 10.67 15.69 21.80
N SER A 154 10.50 15.66 20.49
CA SER A 154 10.09 16.82 19.70
C SER A 154 8.74 17.38 20.19
N ILE A 155 8.53 18.69 20.05
CA ILE A 155 7.27 19.38 20.40
C ILE A 155 6.08 18.71 19.71
N ARG A 156 6.27 18.21 18.50
CA ARG A 156 5.23 17.50 17.71
C ARG A 156 4.79 16.22 18.41
N VAL A 157 5.71 15.45 18.98
CA VAL A 157 5.41 14.22 19.76
C VAL A 157 4.69 14.56 21.05
N LYS A 158 5.17 15.57 21.79
CA LYS A 158 4.52 16.04 23.03
C LYS A 158 3.06 16.42 22.81
N ASN A 159 2.80 17.26 21.82
CA ASN A 159 1.43 17.74 21.54
C ASN A 159 0.52 16.58 21.12
N ARG A 160 1.03 15.61 20.37
CA ARG A 160 0.26 14.45 19.95
C ARG A 160 0.00 13.45 21.06
N MET A 161 0.97 13.22 21.95
CA MET A 161 0.75 12.38 23.14
C MET A 161 -0.33 12.96 24.05
N ILE A 162 -0.37 14.28 24.23
CA ILE A 162 -1.44 14.96 24.98
C ILE A 162 -2.80 14.71 24.33
N CYS A 163 -2.92 14.83 23.00
CA CYS A 163 -4.16 14.54 22.30
C CYS A 163 -4.58 13.06 22.44
N LEU A 164 -3.65 12.13 22.35
CA LEU A 164 -3.93 10.69 22.48
C LEU A 164 -4.35 10.32 23.91
N LEU A 165 -3.73 10.90 24.92
CA LEU A 165 -4.11 10.68 26.32
C LEU A 165 -5.50 11.22 26.65
N ASN A 166 -5.94 12.26 25.95
CA ASN A 166 -7.30 12.81 26.09
C ASN A 166 -8.38 12.07 25.30
N THR A 167 -7.99 11.20 24.34
CA THR A 167 -8.94 10.58 23.39
C THR A 167 -9.04 9.06 23.51
N ILE A 168 -8.06 8.39 24.11
CA ILE A 168 -8.05 6.93 24.24
C ILE A 168 -8.18 6.56 25.72
N GLY A 169 -9.39 6.24 26.14
CA GLY A 169 -9.63 5.45 27.33
C GLY A 169 -9.20 4.01 27.09
N ILE A 170 -7.94 3.69 27.40
CA ILE A 170 -7.48 2.29 27.40
C ILE A 170 -7.97 1.67 28.71
N GLN A 171 -9.07 0.96 28.66
CA GLN A 171 -9.48 0.05 29.71
C GLN A 171 -8.75 -1.27 29.48
N CYS A 172 -7.68 -1.47 30.23
CA CYS A 172 -7.03 -2.77 30.31
C CYS A 172 -7.93 -3.68 31.15
N MET A 173 -8.70 -4.55 30.51
CA MET A 173 -9.34 -5.65 31.21
C MET A 173 -8.29 -6.75 31.38
N MET A 174 -7.76 -6.87 32.58
CA MET A 174 -7.11 -8.10 33.02
C MET A 174 -8.20 -9.05 33.54
N ASN A 175 -8.31 -10.21 32.91
CA ASN A 175 -8.85 -11.42 33.55
C ASN A 175 -7.71 -12.21 34.12
#